data_ce0b116552817d606ad811d86c5664cc
#
_entry.id   ce0b116552817d606ad811d86c5664cc
#
_cell.length_a   1.000
_cell.length_b   1.000
_cell.length_c   1.000
_cell.angle_alpha   90.00
_cell.angle_beta   90.00
_cell.angle_gamma   90.00
#
_symmetry.space_group_name_H-M   'P 1'
#
loop_
_entity.id
_entity.type
_entity.pdbx_description
1 polymer ?
#
loop_
_entity_poly.entity_id
_entity_poly.type
_entity_poly.pdbx_seq_one_letter_code
_entity_poly.pdbx_strand_id
1 'polypeptide(L)'
;MGSETPSAHIFLVCFPAQGHINPMLRLGKRLAAKGMLVTFSTTENYGKEMRKANNGISEEATPVGSGFIRFEFFPDGLPEDDPKQTDLEYYVPKLELVGKELVTQMIKRHATEGRPVSCVVNNPFIPWVCDVAVELGIPQATLWIQSCAVFSVYYHYNNKTVPFPTEAEPNMDVQLPCMPVLKHDEIPSFLHPSDTFQVLGRAILGQFKKLSKSFYVLMDTFQELEPEIIEHMSQVCIVKPVGPLFKNPKAPKTSIRGDLMKADDCLDWLDSRPPASVVYISFGSIVHIKQEQVDEIAHGLLSSGVSFLWVLKPPAKAFGLEKHVLPQGFLEEVGDKGKLVQWSPQEQVLGHTSVACFLTHCGWNSSVEALTSGVPVVTFPQWGDQVTNAKFLVDVFGVGLRLSRGMAENRLVTRAEVEKCLLEATVGDKAVELRRNALKWKKAAEEAVAEGGSSDRSLEDFLDEISKITSVA
;
A
#
# COMPACT_ATOMS: atom_id res chain seq x y z
N MET A 1 38.01 3.63 11.67
CA MET A 1 36.62 4.07 11.60
C MET A 1 35.92 3.42 12.78
N GLY A 2 35.59 4.21 13.81
CA GLY A 2 34.90 3.68 14.98
C GLY A 2 33.51 3.20 14.55
N SER A 3 33.16 1.97 14.90
CA SER A 3 31.79 1.47 14.77
C SER A 3 30.94 2.22 15.80
N GLU A 4 30.30 3.30 15.40
CA GLU A 4 29.23 3.87 16.24
C GLU A 4 28.17 2.78 16.39
N THR A 5 27.90 2.41 17.63
CA THR A 5 26.81 1.48 17.97
C THR A 5 25.51 2.14 17.52
N PRO A 6 24.58 1.44 16.83
CA PRO A 6 23.30 2.02 16.44
C PRO A 6 22.59 2.64 17.64
N SER A 7 22.00 3.82 17.47
CA SER A 7 21.42 4.61 18.57
C SER A 7 20.18 3.94 19.18
N ALA A 8 19.42 3.16 18.41
CA ALA A 8 18.26 2.40 18.86
C ALA A 8 17.96 1.21 17.91
N HIS A 9 17.24 0.21 18.42
CA HIS A 9 16.80 -0.96 17.65
C HIS A 9 15.30 -0.92 17.43
N ILE A 10 14.87 -0.84 16.18
CA ILE A 10 13.46 -0.85 15.79
C ILE A 10 13.10 -2.18 15.17
N PHE A 11 12.07 -2.85 15.74
CA PHE A 11 11.60 -4.15 15.28
C PHE A 11 10.29 -3.97 14.51
N LEU A 12 10.35 -4.21 13.19
CA LEU A 12 9.20 -4.07 12.28
C LEU A 12 8.53 -5.43 12.09
N VAL A 13 7.26 -5.54 12.44
CA VAL A 13 6.46 -6.76 12.21
C VAL A 13 5.43 -6.46 11.13
N CYS A 14 5.49 -7.21 10.03
CA CYS A 14 4.71 -6.95 8.83
C CYS A 14 3.72 -8.07 8.53
N PHE A 15 2.47 -7.71 8.24
CA PHE A 15 1.49 -8.65 7.68
C PHE A 15 2.01 -9.21 6.35
N PRO A 16 1.91 -10.53 6.10
CA PRO A 16 2.49 -11.19 4.93
C PRO A 16 1.66 -10.94 3.66
N ALA A 17 1.81 -9.75 3.08
CA ALA A 17 1.25 -9.37 1.79
C ALA A 17 2.10 -8.30 1.13
N GLN A 18 2.23 -8.32 -0.20
CA GLN A 18 3.05 -7.37 -0.98
C GLN A 18 2.74 -5.91 -0.64
N GLY A 19 1.44 -5.58 -0.54
CA GLY A 19 0.97 -4.22 -0.22
C GLY A 19 1.33 -3.74 1.19
N HIS A 20 1.71 -4.65 2.09
CA HIS A 20 2.16 -4.38 3.45
C HIS A 20 3.69 -4.37 3.56
N ILE A 21 4.35 -5.29 2.86
CA ILE A 21 5.81 -5.46 2.88
C ILE A 21 6.52 -4.22 2.32
N ASN A 22 6.10 -3.72 1.16
CA ASN A 22 6.76 -2.59 0.51
C ASN A 22 6.79 -1.32 1.36
N PRO A 23 5.66 -0.79 1.88
CA PRO A 23 5.70 0.42 2.71
C PRO A 23 6.47 0.20 4.02
N MET A 24 6.32 -0.96 4.67
CA MET A 24 7.06 -1.27 5.90
C MET A 24 8.57 -1.32 5.67
N LEU A 25 9.01 -1.94 4.57
CA LEU A 25 10.42 -1.99 4.20
C LEU A 25 10.97 -0.61 3.80
N ARG A 26 10.16 0.21 3.12
CA ARG A 26 10.51 1.60 2.79
C ARG A 26 10.71 2.44 4.06
N LEU A 27 9.81 2.31 5.05
CA LEU A 27 10.00 2.91 6.37
C LEU A 27 11.29 2.40 7.01
N GLY A 28 11.51 1.09 7.06
CA GLY A 28 12.71 0.48 7.63
C GLY A 28 14.01 1.02 7.02
N LYS A 29 14.06 1.20 5.70
CA LYS A 29 15.22 1.81 5.02
C LYS A 29 15.43 3.28 5.42
N ARG A 30 14.36 4.06 5.61
CA ARG A 30 14.48 5.44 6.08
C ARG A 30 14.99 5.52 7.51
N LEU A 31 14.49 4.67 8.40
CA LEU A 31 14.93 4.58 9.79
C LEU A 31 16.41 4.16 9.87
N ALA A 32 16.80 3.14 9.11
CA ALA A 32 18.19 2.72 9.03
C ALA A 32 19.09 3.84 8.48
N ALA A 33 18.66 4.53 7.42
CA ALA A 33 19.44 5.66 6.86
C ALA A 33 19.70 6.79 7.87
N LYS A 34 18.87 6.92 8.91
CA LYS A 34 18.99 7.87 10.02
C LYS A 34 19.70 7.28 11.26
N GLY A 35 20.42 6.16 11.13
CA GLY A 35 21.30 5.62 12.18
C GLY A 35 20.69 4.51 13.04
N MET A 36 19.47 4.04 12.75
CA MET A 36 18.84 2.98 13.53
C MET A 36 19.32 1.58 13.09
N LEU A 37 19.33 0.62 14.04
CA LEU A 37 19.28 -0.78 13.71
C LEU A 37 17.83 -1.17 13.46
N VAL A 38 17.53 -1.72 12.30
CA VAL A 38 16.18 -2.16 11.93
C VAL A 38 16.17 -3.66 11.72
N THR A 39 15.31 -4.38 12.45
CA THR A 39 14.96 -5.77 12.13
C THR A 39 13.60 -5.79 11.44
N PHE A 40 13.56 -6.24 10.20
CA PHE A 40 12.31 -6.45 9.44
C PHE A 40 11.88 -7.91 9.58
N SER A 41 10.64 -8.12 10.00
CA SER A 41 10.07 -9.44 10.23
C SER A 41 8.70 -9.61 9.56
N THR A 42 8.51 -10.76 8.94
CA THR A 42 7.24 -11.29 8.42
C THR A 42 7.30 -12.82 8.43
N THR A 43 6.35 -13.51 7.81
CA THR A 43 6.37 -14.98 7.79
C THR A 43 7.47 -15.55 6.90
N GLU A 44 7.95 -16.76 7.25
CA GLU A 44 9.05 -17.44 6.53
C GLU A 44 8.71 -17.71 5.06
N ASN A 45 7.45 -18.04 4.74
CA ASN A 45 7.02 -18.27 3.36
C ASN A 45 7.24 -17.02 2.49
N TYR A 46 6.84 -15.86 2.99
CA TYR A 46 7.10 -14.58 2.31
C TYR A 46 8.58 -14.20 2.33
N GLY A 47 9.30 -14.53 3.40
CA GLY A 47 10.76 -14.38 3.47
C GLY A 47 11.49 -15.16 2.39
N LYS A 48 11.08 -16.41 2.11
CA LYS A 48 11.60 -17.21 1.00
C LYS A 48 11.37 -16.56 -0.36
N GLU A 49 10.16 -16.07 -0.62
CA GLU A 49 9.85 -15.37 -1.88
C GLU A 49 10.66 -14.07 -2.03
N MET A 50 10.80 -13.29 -0.95
CA MET A 50 11.65 -12.10 -0.93
C MET A 50 13.12 -12.43 -1.27
N ARG A 51 13.67 -13.50 -0.67
CA ARG A 51 15.05 -13.95 -0.95
C ARG A 51 15.22 -14.42 -2.40
N LYS A 52 14.23 -15.12 -2.99
CA LYS A 52 14.25 -15.54 -4.40
C LYS A 52 14.25 -14.33 -5.36
N ALA A 53 13.50 -13.29 -5.03
CA ALA A 53 13.38 -12.10 -5.87
C ALA A 53 14.53 -11.10 -5.67
N ASN A 54 15.24 -11.14 -4.53
CA ASN A 54 16.21 -10.11 -4.12
C ASN A 54 17.42 -10.69 -3.38
N ASN A 55 18.61 -10.35 -3.82
CA ASN A 55 19.87 -10.79 -3.21
C ASN A 55 20.22 -10.06 -1.90
N GLY A 56 19.51 -8.97 -1.56
CA GLY A 56 19.81 -8.14 -0.38
C GLY A 56 19.05 -8.51 0.89
N ILE A 57 18.35 -9.65 0.90
CA ILE A 57 17.55 -10.11 2.04
C ILE A 57 18.38 -11.09 2.87
N SER A 58 19.00 -10.60 3.94
CA SER A 58 19.92 -11.37 4.81
C SER A 58 19.58 -11.21 6.28
N GLU A 59 19.89 -12.25 7.07
CA GLU A 59 19.84 -12.17 8.55
C GLU A 59 21.00 -11.34 9.10
N GLU A 60 22.10 -11.21 8.35
CA GLU A 60 23.18 -10.31 8.70
C GLU A 60 22.78 -8.86 8.48
N ALA A 61 23.27 -7.99 9.37
CA ALA A 61 22.97 -6.55 9.31
C ALA A 61 23.65 -5.92 8.08
N THR A 62 22.84 -5.47 7.13
CA THR A 62 23.29 -4.78 5.92
C THR A 62 23.29 -3.27 6.16
N PRO A 63 24.40 -2.55 5.88
CA PRO A 63 24.45 -1.09 6.03
C PRO A 63 23.47 -0.37 5.10
N VAL A 64 22.74 0.60 5.65
CA VAL A 64 21.85 1.50 4.90
C VAL A 64 22.00 2.91 5.47
N GLY A 65 22.69 3.79 4.77
CA GLY A 65 23.05 5.12 5.31
C GLY A 65 23.95 5.02 6.51
N SER A 66 23.57 5.63 7.62
CA SER A 66 24.34 5.61 8.89
C SER A 66 23.94 4.47 9.84
N GLY A 67 22.95 3.66 9.51
CA GLY A 67 22.50 2.53 10.31
C GLY A 67 22.47 1.23 9.53
N PHE A 68 21.62 0.29 9.98
CA PHE A 68 21.63 -1.09 9.49
C PHE A 68 20.22 -1.61 9.35
N ILE A 69 20.00 -2.51 8.37
CA ILE A 69 18.79 -3.32 8.25
C ILE A 69 19.15 -4.81 8.22
N ARG A 70 18.36 -5.63 8.88
CA ARG A 70 18.45 -7.09 8.85
C ARG A 70 17.06 -7.69 8.74
N PHE A 71 17.00 -8.95 8.33
CA PHE A 71 15.74 -9.68 8.14
C PHE A 71 15.68 -10.88 9.05
N GLU A 72 14.53 -11.09 9.66
CA GLU A 72 14.28 -12.22 10.51
C GLU A 72 12.83 -12.68 10.35
N PHE A 73 12.62 -13.91 9.92
CA PHE A 73 11.32 -14.42 9.55
C PHE A 73 10.87 -15.49 10.56
N PHE A 74 9.56 -15.64 10.72
CA PHE A 74 8.97 -16.63 11.61
C PHE A 74 7.98 -17.54 10.86
N PRO A 75 7.86 -18.85 11.22
CA PRO A 75 6.88 -19.72 10.61
C PRO A 75 5.45 -19.26 10.93
N ASP A 76 4.54 -19.36 9.97
CA ASP A 76 3.12 -19.05 10.15
C ASP A 76 2.31 -20.20 10.76
N GLY A 77 2.99 -21.34 11.02
CA GLY A 77 2.39 -22.54 11.59
C GLY A 77 1.65 -23.40 10.59
N LEU A 78 1.85 -23.17 9.29
CA LEU A 78 1.32 -23.98 8.19
C LEU A 78 2.46 -24.61 7.37
N PRO A 79 2.24 -25.80 6.79
CA PRO A 79 3.14 -26.35 5.79
C PRO A 79 3.31 -25.44 4.59
N GLU A 80 4.43 -25.55 3.89
CA GLU A 80 4.64 -24.86 2.61
C GLU A 80 3.58 -25.35 1.61
N ASP A 81 2.99 -24.40 0.87
CA ASP A 81 1.90 -24.64 -0.11
C ASP A 81 0.58 -25.20 0.50
N ASP A 82 0.36 -25.10 1.81
CA ASP A 82 -0.93 -25.47 2.40
C ASP A 82 -2.07 -24.57 1.82
N PRO A 83 -3.11 -25.16 1.19
CA PRO A 83 -4.20 -24.38 0.64
C PRO A 83 -4.94 -23.52 1.67
N LYS A 84 -4.85 -23.83 2.95
CA LYS A 84 -5.42 -23.02 4.04
C LYS A 84 -4.74 -21.65 4.20
N GLN A 85 -3.59 -21.42 3.57
CA GLN A 85 -2.97 -20.09 3.53
C GLN A 85 -3.83 -19.07 2.77
N THR A 86 -4.71 -19.52 1.87
CA THR A 86 -5.64 -18.66 1.12
C THR A 86 -7.01 -18.53 1.77
N ASP A 87 -7.32 -19.37 2.75
CA ASP A 87 -8.49 -19.24 3.60
C ASP A 87 -8.21 -18.23 4.72
N LEU A 88 -8.55 -16.97 4.50
CA LEU A 88 -8.29 -15.89 5.44
C LEU A 88 -8.97 -16.08 6.79
N GLU A 89 -10.16 -16.70 6.83
CA GLU A 89 -10.89 -16.98 8.09
C GLU A 89 -10.10 -17.98 8.97
N TYR A 90 -9.35 -18.87 8.36
CA TYR A 90 -8.46 -19.78 9.06
C TYR A 90 -7.07 -19.17 9.29
N TYR A 91 -6.50 -18.53 8.26
CA TYR A 91 -5.12 -18.06 8.26
C TYR A 91 -4.84 -16.94 9.27
N VAL A 92 -5.70 -15.91 9.31
CA VAL A 92 -5.47 -14.72 10.16
C VAL A 92 -5.47 -15.07 11.65
N PRO A 93 -6.43 -15.85 12.18
CA PRO A 93 -6.37 -16.30 13.58
C PRO A 93 -5.17 -17.22 13.87
N LYS A 94 -4.79 -18.09 12.92
CA LYS A 94 -3.62 -18.96 13.06
C LYS A 94 -2.32 -18.16 13.15
N LEU A 95 -2.17 -17.16 12.28
CA LEU A 95 -1.03 -16.24 12.28
C LEU A 95 -0.94 -15.47 13.62
N GLU A 96 -2.06 -15.02 14.17
CA GLU A 96 -2.08 -14.38 15.50
C GLU A 96 -1.57 -15.32 16.60
N LEU A 97 -2.09 -16.55 16.65
CA LEU A 97 -1.74 -17.53 17.67
C LEU A 97 -0.24 -17.84 17.68
N VAL A 98 0.31 -18.18 16.51
CA VAL A 98 1.71 -18.56 16.36
C VAL A 98 2.63 -17.35 16.44
N GLY A 99 2.22 -16.24 15.80
CA GLY A 99 3.01 -15.01 15.74
C GLY A 99 3.24 -14.37 17.10
N LYS A 100 2.24 -14.34 17.99
CA LYS A 100 2.39 -13.81 19.36
C LYS A 100 3.54 -14.47 20.11
N GLU A 101 3.59 -15.78 20.08
CA GLU A 101 4.63 -16.56 20.77
C GLU A 101 6.00 -16.31 20.15
N LEU A 102 6.12 -16.49 18.83
CA LEU A 102 7.41 -16.43 18.13
C LEU A 102 8.00 -15.02 18.12
N VAL A 103 7.19 -13.97 17.87
CA VAL A 103 7.65 -12.57 17.92
C VAL A 103 8.10 -12.21 19.33
N THR A 104 7.40 -12.68 20.38
CA THR A 104 7.84 -12.49 21.77
C THR A 104 9.21 -13.13 22.02
N GLN A 105 9.42 -14.36 21.54
CA GLN A 105 10.71 -15.07 21.69
C GLN A 105 11.82 -14.35 20.92
N MET A 106 11.57 -13.89 19.69
CA MET A 106 12.52 -13.13 18.88
C MET A 106 12.97 -11.85 19.59
N ILE A 107 12.05 -11.07 20.10
CA ILE A 107 12.35 -9.81 20.82
C ILE A 107 13.16 -10.08 22.09
N LYS A 108 12.79 -11.10 22.88
CA LYS A 108 13.56 -11.51 24.08
C LYS A 108 14.97 -11.97 23.74
N ARG A 109 15.12 -12.72 22.65
CA ARG A 109 16.44 -13.17 22.17
C ARG A 109 17.33 -11.96 21.82
N HIS A 110 16.82 -10.95 21.12
CA HIS A 110 17.55 -9.72 20.82
C HIS A 110 18.08 -9.04 22.09
N ALA A 111 17.29 -9.00 23.15
CA ALA A 111 17.74 -8.44 24.43
C ALA A 111 18.90 -9.25 25.04
N THR A 112 18.84 -10.60 25.03
CA THR A 112 19.90 -11.47 25.54
C THR A 112 21.18 -11.39 24.70
N GLU A 113 21.08 -11.04 23.43
CA GLU A 113 22.19 -10.85 22.50
C GLU A 113 22.79 -9.43 22.54
N GLY A 114 22.38 -8.60 23.50
CA GLY A 114 22.89 -7.24 23.67
C GLY A 114 22.35 -6.23 22.66
N ARG A 115 21.22 -6.54 22.02
CA ARG A 115 20.53 -5.66 21.06
C ARG A 115 19.06 -5.50 21.45
N PRO A 116 18.74 -4.92 22.64
CA PRO A 116 17.37 -4.77 23.09
C PRO A 116 16.55 -3.96 22.10
N VAL A 117 15.29 -4.35 21.90
CA VAL A 117 14.36 -3.64 21.01
C VAL A 117 13.85 -2.39 21.72
N SER A 118 14.04 -1.24 21.11
CA SER A 118 13.63 0.08 21.63
C SER A 118 12.19 0.43 21.24
N CYS A 119 11.72 -0.04 20.11
CA CYS A 119 10.37 0.19 19.61
C CYS A 119 9.94 -0.94 18.68
N VAL A 120 8.67 -1.34 18.80
CA VAL A 120 8.03 -2.27 17.86
C VAL A 120 7.10 -1.47 16.95
N VAL A 121 7.17 -1.71 15.64
CA VAL A 121 6.24 -1.12 14.66
C VAL A 121 5.50 -2.23 13.94
N ASN A 122 4.17 -2.19 13.95
CA ASN A 122 3.33 -3.08 13.16
C ASN A 122 2.61 -2.32 12.03
N ASN A 123 1.88 -3.06 11.19
CA ASN A 123 0.93 -2.48 10.24
C ASN A 123 -0.48 -3.10 10.39
N PRO A 124 -1.52 -2.62 9.68
CA PRO A 124 -2.87 -3.17 9.79
C PRO A 124 -2.95 -4.69 9.57
N PHE A 125 -4.01 -5.32 10.07
CA PHE A 125 -4.34 -6.76 10.07
C PHE A 125 -3.58 -7.62 11.10
N ILE A 126 -2.57 -7.09 11.79
CA ILE A 126 -1.85 -7.78 12.88
C ILE A 126 -1.89 -6.97 14.19
N PRO A 127 -3.10 -6.61 14.69
CA PRO A 127 -3.23 -5.79 15.92
C PRO A 127 -2.68 -6.48 17.17
N TRP A 128 -2.49 -7.80 17.15
CA TRP A 128 -1.92 -8.58 18.22
C TRP A 128 -0.46 -8.21 18.56
N VAL A 129 0.28 -7.64 17.61
CA VAL A 129 1.66 -7.15 17.86
C VAL A 129 1.68 -6.06 18.92
N CYS A 130 0.62 -5.23 19.01
CA CYS A 130 0.49 -4.24 20.07
C CYS A 130 0.45 -4.91 21.46
N ASP A 131 -0.20 -6.08 21.58
CA ASP A 131 -0.26 -6.79 22.86
C ASP A 131 1.13 -7.30 23.25
N VAL A 132 1.86 -7.89 22.29
CA VAL A 132 3.25 -8.36 22.51
C VAL A 132 4.15 -7.22 23.01
N ALA A 133 4.08 -6.05 22.38
CA ALA A 133 4.89 -4.90 22.80
C ALA A 133 4.52 -4.43 24.21
N VAL A 134 3.22 -4.34 24.54
CA VAL A 134 2.73 -3.95 25.87
C VAL A 134 3.17 -4.95 26.94
N GLU A 135 3.06 -6.26 26.69
CA GLU A 135 3.49 -7.32 27.61
C GLU A 135 4.99 -7.28 27.89
N LEU A 136 5.79 -6.84 26.91
CA LEU A 136 7.23 -6.70 27.04
C LEU A 136 7.67 -5.31 27.56
N GLY A 137 6.73 -4.39 27.80
CA GLY A 137 7.03 -3.03 28.24
C GLY A 137 7.76 -2.19 27.18
N ILE A 138 7.60 -2.51 25.89
CA ILE A 138 8.27 -1.84 24.77
C ILE A 138 7.31 -0.86 24.10
N PRO A 139 7.73 0.38 23.79
CA PRO A 139 6.93 1.32 23.01
C PRO A 139 6.49 0.73 21.68
N GLN A 140 5.23 0.97 21.29
CA GLN A 140 4.67 0.47 20.04
C GLN A 140 4.11 1.59 19.20
N ALA A 141 4.44 1.59 17.90
CA ALA A 141 3.84 2.44 16.87
C ALA A 141 3.18 1.59 15.77
N THR A 142 2.23 2.19 15.07
CA THR A 142 1.59 1.54 13.92
C THR A 142 1.95 2.31 12.65
N LEU A 143 2.43 1.62 11.62
CA LEU A 143 2.51 2.17 10.27
C LEU A 143 1.16 1.93 9.58
N TRP A 144 0.35 2.98 9.45
CA TRP A 144 -0.88 2.97 8.69
C TRP A 144 -0.58 3.16 7.21
N ILE A 145 -0.90 2.15 6.40
CA ILE A 145 -0.55 2.06 4.98
C ILE A 145 -1.74 2.35 4.05
N GLN A 146 -2.72 3.06 4.54
CA GLN A 146 -3.88 3.57 3.80
C GLN A 146 -3.97 5.09 4.01
N SER A 147 -4.92 5.77 3.34
CA SER A 147 -5.11 7.21 3.51
C SER A 147 -5.56 7.58 4.92
N CYS A 148 -5.33 8.84 5.32
CA CYS A 148 -5.90 9.36 6.57
C CYS A 148 -7.43 9.43 6.51
N ALA A 149 -8.00 9.67 5.33
CA ALA A 149 -9.43 9.60 5.09
C ALA A 149 -10.00 8.22 5.46
N VAL A 150 -9.39 7.15 4.97
CA VAL A 150 -9.80 5.78 5.29
C VAL A 150 -9.61 5.48 6.78
N PHE A 151 -8.51 5.95 7.39
CA PHE A 151 -8.31 5.84 8.85
C PHE A 151 -9.45 6.51 9.62
N SER A 152 -9.84 7.72 9.23
CA SER A 152 -10.96 8.45 9.82
C SER A 152 -12.28 7.67 9.70
N VAL A 153 -12.57 7.08 8.54
CA VAL A 153 -13.78 6.25 8.35
C VAL A 153 -13.81 5.08 9.33
N TYR A 154 -12.73 4.30 9.43
CA TYR A 154 -12.65 3.17 10.38
C TYR A 154 -12.75 3.62 11.84
N TYR A 155 -12.12 4.75 12.20
CA TYR A 155 -12.19 5.31 13.53
C TYR A 155 -13.63 5.65 13.93
N HIS A 156 -14.33 6.40 13.10
CA HIS A 156 -15.71 6.82 13.36
C HIS A 156 -16.69 5.64 13.39
N TYR A 157 -16.47 4.64 12.51
CA TYR A 157 -17.23 3.39 12.54
C TYR A 157 -17.02 2.61 13.86
N ASN A 158 -15.75 2.39 14.24
CA ASN A 158 -15.42 1.64 15.46
C ASN A 158 -16.00 2.30 16.73
N ASN A 159 -15.96 3.63 16.79
CA ASN A 159 -16.42 4.41 17.94
C ASN A 159 -17.89 4.83 17.84
N LYS A 160 -18.59 4.45 16.77
CA LYS A 160 -20.03 4.75 16.56
C LYS A 160 -20.36 6.23 16.71
N THR A 161 -19.50 7.11 16.23
CA THR A 161 -19.66 8.57 16.36
C THR A 161 -20.62 9.16 15.34
N VAL A 162 -20.84 8.44 14.22
CA VAL A 162 -21.83 8.75 13.18
C VAL A 162 -22.52 7.44 12.74
N PRO A 163 -23.71 7.51 12.13
CA PRO A 163 -24.38 6.34 11.58
C PRO A 163 -23.66 5.82 10.32
N PHE A 164 -23.71 4.51 10.14
CA PHE A 164 -23.19 3.78 8.98
C PHE A 164 -24.26 2.84 8.42
N PRO A 165 -24.15 2.38 7.17
CA PRO A 165 -25.05 1.38 6.59
C PRO A 165 -25.25 0.18 7.50
N THR A 166 -26.49 -0.30 7.57
CA THR A 166 -26.90 -1.49 8.32
C THR A 166 -27.68 -2.41 7.40
N GLU A 167 -27.98 -3.62 7.84
CA GLU A 167 -28.86 -4.55 7.09
C GLU A 167 -30.25 -3.95 6.80
N ALA A 168 -30.76 -3.10 7.73
CA ALA A 168 -32.05 -2.43 7.56
C ALA A 168 -31.97 -1.21 6.62
N GLU A 169 -30.85 -0.53 6.59
CA GLU A 169 -30.60 0.66 5.77
C GLU A 169 -29.27 0.55 5.02
N PRO A 170 -29.13 -0.37 4.04
CA PRO A 170 -27.86 -0.66 3.40
C PRO A 170 -27.36 0.47 2.48
N ASN A 171 -28.23 1.36 2.04
CA ASN A 171 -27.91 2.43 1.10
C ASN A 171 -27.71 3.81 1.80
N MET A 172 -27.44 3.82 3.09
CA MET A 172 -27.24 5.06 3.84
C MET A 172 -25.90 5.72 3.45
N ASP A 173 -25.96 7.00 3.11
CA ASP A 173 -24.76 7.84 2.90
C ASP A 173 -24.15 8.22 4.25
N VAL A 174 -22.82 8.36 4.29
CA VAL A 174 -22.07 8.63 5.52
C VAL A 174 -21.47 10.04 5.47
N GLN A 175 -21.81 10.87 6.45
CA GLN A 175 -21.22 12.20 6.63
C GLN A 175 -20.20 12.16 7.77
N LEU A 176 -18.93 12.42 7.45
CA LEU A 176 -17.82 12.45 8.40
C LEU A 176 -17.22 13.86 8.51
N PRO A 177 -16.61 14.20 9.66
CA PRO A 177 -15.90 15.47 9.81
C PRO A 177 -14.78 15.64 8.77
N CYS A 178 -14.62 16.85 8.25
CA CYS A 178 -13.53 17.22 7.32
C CYS A 178 -13.48 16.40 6.01
N MET A 179 -14.57 15.70 5.66
CA MET A 179 -14.65 14.84 4.49
C MET A 179 -15.90 15.15 3.65
N PRO A 180 -15.85 14.93 2.32
CA PRO A 180 -17.07 14.92 1.52
C PRO A 180 -18.01 13.81 1.97
N VAL A 181 -19.31 13.95 1.69
CA VAL A 181 -20.26 12.86 1.89
C VAL A 181 -19.81 11.63 1.11
N LEU A 182 -19.66 10.50 1.78
CA LEU A 182 -19.43 9.21 1.18
C LEU A 182 -20.77 8.52 0.90
N LYS A 183 -21.00 8.10 -0.32
CA LYS A 183 -22.13 7.23 -0.65
C LYS A 183 -21.92 5.87 0.01
N HIS A 184 -22.99 5.11 0.21
CA HIS A 184 -22.92 3.77 0.79
C HIS A 184 -21.90 2.84 0.09
N ASP A 185 -21.67 3.02 -1.21
CA ASP A 185 -20.72 2.27 -2.03
C ASP A 185 -19.33 2.95 -2.14
N GLU A 186 -19.10 4.04 -1.40
CA GLU A 186 -17.83 4.78 -1.32
C GLU A 186 -17.14 4.66 0.06
N ILE A 187 -17.78 4.02 1.05
CA ILE A 187 -17.13 3.64 2.31
C ILE A 187 -16.24 2.39 2.10
N PRO A 188 -15.18 2.17 2.90
CA PRO A 188 -14.40 0.95 2.81
C PRO A 188 -15.32 -0.29 2.85
N SER A 189 -15.20 -1.18 1.85
CA SER A 189 -16.18 -2.27 1.68
C SER A 189 -16.30 -3.18 2.89
N PHE A 190 -15.21 -3.34 3.67
CA PHE A 190 -15.20 -4.10 4.93
C PHE A 190 -16.19 -3.60 6.00
N LEU A 191 -16.72 -2.40 5.85
CA LEU A 191 -17.70 -1.81 6.77
C LEU A 191 -19.14 -1.95 6.28
N HIS A 192 -19.34 -2.37 5.02
CA HIS A 192 -20.66 -2.56 4.47
C HIS A 192 -21.24 -3.91 4.94
N PRO A 193 -22.53 -3.99 5.30
CA PRO A 193 -23.15 -5.22 5.82
C PRO A 193 -23.14 -6.39 4.81
N SER A 194 -23.00 -6.14 3.51
CA SER A 194 -22.86 -7.17 2.47
C SER A 194 -21.43 -7.65 2.22
N ASP A 195 -20.44 -7.18 2.98
CA ASP A 195 -19.04 -7.55 2.75
C ASP A 195 -18.80 -9.05 3.01
N THR A 196 -17.98 -9.65 2.15
CA THR A 196 -17.61 -11.08 2.23
C THR A 196 -16.28 -11.31 2.97
N PHE A 197 -15.47 -10.26 3.20
CA PHE A 197 -14.16 -10.34 3.84
C PHE A 197 -14.20 -10.01 5.34
N GLN A 198 -15.12 -10.63 6.07
CA GLN A 198 -15.41 -10.36 7.48
C GLN A 198 -14.17 -10.41 8.40
N VAL A 199 -13.25 -11.35 8.18
CA VAL A 199 -12.04 -11.50 9.01
C VAL A 199 -11.10 -10.30 8.85
N LEU A 200 -10.93 -9.78 7.63
CA LEU A 200 -10.09 -8.61 7.39
C LEU A 200 -10.71 -7.35 8.02
N GLY A 201 -12.03 -7.20 7.91
CA GLY A 201 -12.77 -6.15 8.61
C GLY A 201 -12.58 -6.22 10.13
N ARG A 202 -12.70 -7.41 10.73
CA ARG A 202 -12.44 -7.60 12.18
C ARG A 202 -10.98 -7.30 12.56
N ALA A 203 -10.02 -7.73 11.74
CA ALA A 203 -8.60 -7.51 12.02
C ALA A 203 -8.23 -6.01 11.96
N ILE A 204 -8.71 -5.30 10.95
CA ILE A 204 -8.43 -3.85 10.83
C ILE A 204 -9.11 -3.05 11.94
N LEU A 205 -10.36 -3.37 12.30
CA LEU A 205 -11.04 -2.75 13.42
C LEU A 205 -10.39 -3.10 14.78
N GLY A 206 -9.75 -4.26 14.88
CA GLY A 206 -8.93 -4.64 16.03
C GLY A 206 -7.79 -3.66 16.31
N GLN A 207 -7.22 -3.02 15.27
CA GLN A 207 -6.19 -1.99 15.42
C GLN A 207 -6.75 -0.75 16.15
N PHE A 208 -7.99 -0.34 15.85
CA PHE A 208 -8.63 0.83 16.48
C PHE A 208 -8.96 0.59 17.95
N LYS A 209 -9.30 -0.65 18.34
CA LYS A 209 -9.50 -1.02 19.75
C LYS A 209 -8.20 -0.90 20.56
N LYS A 210 -7.04 -0.93 19.91
CA LYS A 210 -5.71 -0.85 20.54
C LYS A 210 -5.03 0.49 20.32
N LEU A 211 -5.69 1.43 19.67
CA LEU A 211 -5.12 2.72 19.28
C LEU A 211 -4.56 3.50 20.47
N SER A 212 -5.23 3.46 21.64
CA SER A 212 -4.76 4.10 22.87
C SER A 212 -3.46 3.49 23.45
N LYS A 213 -3.04 2.32 22.97
CA LYS A 213 -1.78 1.66 23.36
C LYS A 213 -0.61 2.04 22.47
N SER A 214 -0.90 2.53 21.25
CA SER A 214 0.11 3.00 20.30
C SER A 214 0.52 4.41 20.66
N PHE A 215 1.83 4.66 20.80
CA PHE A 215 2.27 6.00 21.09
C PHE A 215 2.34 6.90 19.84
N TYR A 216 2.47 6.30 18.64
CA TYR A 216 2.37 6.98 17.34
C TYR A 216 1.61 6.15 16.30
N VAL A 217 0.86 6.84 15.45
CA VAL A 217 0.34 6.31 14.17
C VAL A 217 1.10 7.01 13.05
N LEU A 218 2.09 6.32 12.49
CA LEU A 218 2.82 6.75 11.30
C LEU A 218 1.96 6.47 10.07
N MET A 219 1.77 7.46 9.21
CA MET A 219 0.91 7.30 8.02
C MET A 219 1.71 7.47 6.73
N ASP A 220 1.52 6.54 5.77
CA ASP A 220 2.08 6.69 4.42
C ASP A 220 1.23 7.65 3.57
N THR A 221 1.12 8.87 4.06
CA THR A 221 0.53 10.06 3.42
C THR A 221 1.39 11.27 3.77
N PHE A 222 1.08 12.45 3.27
CA PHE A 222 1.77 13.69 3.60
C PHE A 222 0.79 14.79 3.97
N GLN A 223 1.24 15.73 4.81
CA GLN A 223 0.40 16.76 5.43
C GLN A 223 -0.43 17.55 4.39
N GLU A 224 0.19 17.86 3.26
CA GLU A 224 -0.39 18.71 2.22
C GLU A 224 -1.49 18.02 1.42
N LEU A 225 -1.56 16.67 1.46
CA LEU A 225 -2.56 15.88 0.72
C LEU A 225 -3.91 15.83 1.45
N GLU A 226 -3.89 15.65 2.78
CA GLU A 226 -5.08 15.44 3.61
C GLU A 226 -5.09 16.34 4.87
N PRO A 227 -4.81 17.66 4.76
CA PRO A 227 -4.47 18.51 5.90
C PRO A 227 -5.56 18.57 6.98
N GLU A 228 -6.82 18.80 6.59
CA GLU A 228 -7.94 18.94 7.51
C GLU A 228 -8.28 17.63 8.24
N ILE A 229 -8.16 16.49 7.54
CA ILE A 229 -8.43 15.16 8.11
C ILE A 229 -7.32 14.79 9.08
N ILE A 230 -6.05 15.05 8.72
CA ILE A 230 -4.89 14.80 9.59
C ILE A 230 -4.99 15.64 10.86
N GLU A 231 -5.33 16.91 10.75
CA GLU A 231 -5.52 17.80 11.90
C GLU A 231 -6.65 17.32 12.80
N HIS A 232 -7.79 16.92 12.24
CA HIS A 232 -8.91 16.35 12.98
C HIS A 232 -8.51 15.08 13.71
N MET A 233 -7.86 14.12 13.04
CA MET A 233 -7.44 12.86 13.63
C MET A 233 -6.31 13.03 14.65
N SER A 234 -5.50 14.07 14.55
CA SER A 234 -4.47 14.41 15.54
C SER A 234 -5.03 14.83 16.89
N GLN A 235 -6.32 15.18 16.97
CA GLN A 235 -7.03 15.41 18.24
C GLN A 235 -7.37 14.11 19.00
N VAL A 236 -7.33 12.98 18.29
CA VAL A 236 -7.72 11.65 18.80
C VAL A 236 -6.50 10.82 19.19
N CYS A 237 -5.48 10.81 18.38
CA CYS A 237 -4.22 10.09 18.57
C CYS A 237 -3.07 10.84 17.91
N ILE A 238 -1.84 10.52 18.28
CA ILE A 238 -0.68 11.17 17.66
C ILE A 238 -0.46 10.62 16.25
N VAL A 239 -1.00 11.33 15.26
CA VAL A 239 -0.82 11.03 13.83
C VAL A 239 0.42 11.73 13.31
N LYS A 240 1.28 10.99 12.61
CA LYS A 240 2.48 11.53 11.95
C LYS A 240 2.49 11.09 10.48
N PRO A 241 2.18 11.99 9.55
CA PRO A 241 2.38 11.73 8.11
C PRO A 241 3.88 11.63 7.82
N VAL A 242 4.33 10.48 7.36
CA VAL A 242 5.75 10.20 7.05
C VAL A 242 5.97 9.85 5.57
N GLY A 243 4.89 9.83 4.80
CA GLY A 243 4.90 9.50 3.36
C GLY A 243 5.17 10.71 2.44
N PRO A 244 5.23 10.46 1.14
CA PRO A 244 5.25 9.14 0.52
C PRO A 244 6.56 8.40 0.79
N LEU A 245 6.48 7.19 1.29
CA LEU A 245 7.65 6.44 1.75
C LEU A 245 8.61 6.04 0.62
N PHE A 246 8.15 5.89 -0.61
CA PHE A 246 9.00 5.51 -1.73
C PHE A 246 9.76 6.68 -2.35
N LYS A 247 9.29 7.91 -2.19
CA LYS A 247 9.97 9.13 -2.66
C LYS A 247 10.97 9.59 -1.60
N ASN A 248 12.23 9.24 -1.77
CA ASN A 248 13.29 9.81 -0.95
C ASN A 248 14.50 10.14 -1.84
N PRO A 249 14.70 11.41 -2.18
CA PRO A 249 15.80 11.84 -3.05
C PRO A 249 17.19 11.54 -2.44
N LYS A 250 17.27 11.39 -1.12
CA LYS A 250 18.50 11.04 -0.38
C LYS A 250 18.58 9.55 0.02
N ALA A 251 17.62 8.71 -0.44
CA ALA A 251 17.66 7.29 -0.09
C ALA A 251 18.94 6.64 -0.61
N PRO A 252 19.69 5.94 0.24
CA PRO A 252 20.83 5.17 -0.21
C PRO A 252 20.37 4.18 -1.30
N LYS A 253 21.12 4.12 -2.40
CA LYS A 253 20.88 3.11 -3.43
C LYS A 253 21.21 1.75 -2.83
N THR A 254 20.20 0.96 -2.51
CA THR A 254 20.36 -0.39 -1.97
C THR A 254 19.76 -1.42 -2.91
N SER A 255 20.31 -2.64 -2.91
CA SER A 255 19.72 -3.79 -3.59
C SER A 255 18.51 -4.37 -2.84
N ILE A 256 18.23 -3.88 -1.62
CA ILE A 256 17.14 -4.34 -0.76
C ILE A 256 15.80 -3.88 -1.36
N ARG A 257 14.97 -4.83 -1.79
CA ARG A 257 13.63 -4.60 -2.31
C ARG A 257 12.63 -5.53 -1.63
N GLY A 258 11.37 -5.14 -1.60
CA GLY A 258 10.28 -5.94 -1.02
C GLY A 258 9.48 -6.73 -2.06
N ASP A 259 9.93 -6.75 -3.33
CA ASP A 259 9.23 -7.46 -4.39
C ASP A 259 9.25 -8.97 -4.17
N LEU A 260 8.10 -9.61 -4.36
CA LEU A 260 7.94 -11.07 -4.29
C LEU A 260 8.14 -11.73 -5.66
N MET A 261 8.17 -10.96 -6.72
CA MET A 261 8.38 -11.41 -8.10
C MET A 261 9.44 -10.57 -8.78
N LYS A 262 10.21 -11.21 -9.68
CA LYS A 262 11.14 -10.50 -10.56
C LYS A 262 10.33 -9.72 -11.60
N ALA A 263 10.67 -8.46 -11.77
CA ALA A 263 10.04 -7.63 -12.80
C ALA A 263 10.42 -8.09 -14.20
N ASP A 264 9.45 -8.08 -15.12
CA ASP A 264 9.68 -8.27 -16.53
C ASP A 264 10.34 -7.02 -17.15
N ASP A 265 11.04 -7.20 -18.25
CA ASP A 265 11.62 -6.10 -18.99
C ASP A 265 10.52 -5.35 -19.77
N CYS A 266 10.25 -4.13 -19.34
CA CYS A 266 9.25 -3.27 -19.97
C CYS A 266 9.75 -1.81 -20.15
N LEU A 267 10.87 -1.44 -19.56
CA LEU A 267 11.37 -0.06 -19.61
C LEU A 267 11.89 0.30 -20.99
N ASP A 268 12.64 -0.58 -21.66
CA ASP A 268 13.13 -0.37 -23.03
C ASP A 268 11.97 -0.18 -24.02
N TRP A 269 10.85 -0.91 -23.79
CA TRP A 269 9.66 -0.71 -24.60
C TRP A 269 9.03 0.67 -24.34
N LEU A 270 8.97 1.13 -23.08
CA LEU A 270 8.48 2.47 -22.73
C LEU A 270 9.38 3.56 -23.33
N ASP A 271 10.71 3.39 -23.33
CA ASP A 271 11.66 4.31 -23.95
C ASP A 271 11.42 4.50 -25.46
N SER A 272 10.88 3.48 -26.14
CA SER A 272 10.52 3.55 -27.55
C SER A 272 9.20 4.29 -27.83
N ARG A 273 8.45 4.71 -26.78
CA ARG A 273 7.13 5.35 -26.94
C ARG A 273 7.23 6.87 -26.79
N PRO A 274 6.39 7.62 -27.50
CA PRO A 274 6.30 9.08 -27.32
C PRO A 274 5.94 9.48 -25.88
N PRO A 275 6.35 10.67 -25.43
CA PRO A 275 5.91 11.18 -24.13
C PRO A 275 4.40 11.23 -23.99
N ALA A 276 3.88 10.87 -22.81
CA ALA A 276 2.46 10.86 -22.45
C ALA A 276 1.56 10.14 -23.47
N SER A 277 1.98 8.97 -23.96
CA SER A 277 1.26 8.19 -24.97
C SER A 277 0.81 6.81 -24.49
N VAL A 278 1.28 6.34 -23.33
CA VAL A 278 1.04 4.97 -22.86
C VAL A 278 0.07 4.97 -21.69
N VAL A 279 -0.96 4.14 -21.76
CA VAL A 279 -1.80 3.78 -20.61
C VAL A 279 -1.14 2.64 -19.86
N TYR A 280 -0.78 2.87 -18.61
CA TYR A 280 -0.34 1.80 -17.71
C TYR A 280 -1.56 1.14 -17.05
N ILE A 281 -1.61 -0.18 -16.97
CA ILE A 281 -2.75 -0.94 -16.42
C ILE A 281 -2.22 -1.94 -15.40
N SER A 282 -2.66 -1.80 -14.15
CA SER A 282 -2.33 -2.76 -13.08
C SER A 282 -3.39 -2.73 -11.98
N PHE A 283 -3.87 -3.92 -11.60
CA PHE A 283 -4.86 -4.08 -10.55
C PHE A 283 -4.25 -4.60 -9.22
N GLY A 284 -2.94 -4.40 -9.04
CA GLY A 284 -2.22 -4.76 -7.83
C GLY A 284 -1.86 -6.24 -7.74
N SER A 285 -1.44 -6.67 -6.55
CA SER A 285 -0.87 -8.00 -6.34
C SER A 285 -1.89 -9.08 -5.95
N ILE A 286 -3.08 -8.69 -5.48
CA ILE A 286 -4.07 -9.62 -4.90
C ILE A 286 -5.34 -9.70 -5.75
N VAL A 287 -5.70 -8.61 -6.42
CA VAL A 287 -6.94 -8.54 -7.21
C VAL A 287 -6.90 -9.51 -8.38
N HIS A 288 -8.00 -10.26 -8.54
CA HIS A 288 -8.29 -11.08 -9.70
C HIS A 288 -9.65 -10.65 -10.26
N ILE A 289 -9.64 -10.01 -11.42
CA ILE A 289 -10.88 -9.56 -12.09
C ILE A 289 -11.55 -10.71 -12.86
N LYS A 290 -12.87 -10.62 -13.06
CA LYS A 290 -13.62 -11.64 -13.82
C LYS A 290 -13.17 -11.66 -15.28
N GLN A 291 -13.21 -12.84 -15.91
CA GLN A 291 -12.78 -13.01 -17.30
C GLN A 291 -13.54 -12.09 -18.27
N GLU A 292 -14.86 -11.96 -18.08
CA GLU A 292 -15.69 -11.08 -18.92
C GLU A 292 -15.23 -9.61 -18.85
N GLN A 293 -14.73 -9.18 -17.69
CA GLN A 293 -14.23 -7.83 -17.54
C GLN A 293 -12.84 -7.65 -18.20
N VAL A 294 -12.02 -8.71 -18.20
CA VAL A 294 -10.76 -8.72 -18.96
C VAL A 294 -11.03 -8.56 -20.46
N ASP A 295 -12.04 -9.27 -20.97
CA ASP A 295 -12.45 -9.21 -22.37
C ASP A 295 -12.93 -7.80 -22.76
N GLU A 296 -13.76 -7.17 -21.90
CA GLU A 296 -14.25 -5.81 -22.15
C GLU A 296 -13.12 -4.76 -22.11
N ILE A 297 -12.16 -4.90 -21.18
CA ILE A 297 -10.98 -4.04 -21.13
C ILE A 297 -10.13 -4.23 -22.40
N ALA A 298 -9.87 -5.47 -22.81
CA ALA A 298 -9.09 -5.77 -24.00
C ALA A 298 -9.74 -5.15 -25.26
N HIS A 299 -11.04 -5.34 -25.47
CA HIS A 299 -11.75 -4.74 -26.59
C HIS A 299 -11.80 -3.20 -26.52
N GLY A 300 -11.94 -2.62 -25.33
CA GLY A 300 -11.88 -1.16 -25.15
C GLY A 300 -10.50 -0.57 -25.49
N LEU A 301 -9.42 -1.30 -25.18
CA LEU A 301 -8.06 -0.93 -25.58
C LEU A 301 -7.90 -0.98 -27.11
N LEU A 302 -8.39 -2.01 -27.78
CA LEU A 302 -8.38 -2.09 -29.24
C LEU A 302 -9.13 -0.92 -29.87
N SER A 303 -10.36 -0.67 -29.45
CA SER A 303 -11.21 0.40 -29.99
C SER A 303 -10.60 1.79 -29.76
N SER A 304 -9.99 2.03 -28.59
CA SER A 304 -9.35 3.33 -28.29
C SER A 304 -8.09 3.60 -29.12
N GLY A 305 -7.42 2.54 -29.60
CA GLY A 305 -6.14 2.64 -30.33
C GLY A 305 -4.97 3.21 -29.55
N VAL A 306 -5.10 3.39 -28.22
CA VAL A 306 -4.03 3.89 -27.34
C VAL A 306 -2.92 2.83 -27.18
N SER A 307 -1.68 3.30 -26.98
CA SER A 307 -0.61 2.39 -26.56
C SER A 307 -0.76 2.04 -25.09
N PHE A 308 -0.46 0.80 -24.71
CA PHE A 308 -0.62 0.37 -23.32
C PHE A 308 0.45 -0.62 -22.83
N LEU A 309 0.75 -0.54 -21.54
CA LEU A 309 1.50 -1.54 -20.78
C LEU A 309 0.54 -2.16 -19.75
N TRP A 310 0.22 -3.43 -19.90
CA TRP A 310 -0.74 -4.12 -19.04
C TRP A 310 -0.06 -5.21 -18.22
N VAL A 311 -0.15 -5.09 -16.88
CA VAL A 311 0.28 -6.13 -15.94
C VAL A 311 -0.85 -7.14 -15.79
N LEU A 312 -0.72 -8.30 -16.40
CA LEU A 312 -1.67 -9.40 -16.33
C LEU A 312 -1.04 -10.57 -15.56
N LYS A 313 -1.13 -10.48 -14.25
CA LYS A 313 -0.54 -11.45 -13.34
C LYS A 313 -1.32 -12.77 -13.36
N PRO A 314 -0.64 -13.94 -13.49
CA PRO A 314 -1.31 -15.21 -13.27
C PRO A 314 -1.73 -15.31 -11.79
N PRO A 315 -2.92 -15.88 -11.49
CA PRO A 315 -3.34 -16.09 -10.12
C PRO A 315 -2.37 -17.03 -9.39
N ALA A 316 -2.21 -16.83 -8.08
CA ALA A 316 -1.45 -17.78 -7.28
C ALA A 316 -2.15 -19.15 -7.31
N LYS A 317 -1.37 -20.21 -7.47
CA LYS A 317 -1.89 -21.60 -7.59
C LYS A 317 -2.82 -21.98 -6.44
N ALA A 318 -2.52 -21.49 -5.25
CA ALA A 318 -3.29 -21.76 -4.04
C ALA A 318 -4.73 -21.25 -4.08
N PHE A 319 -5.06 -20.25 -4.92
CA PHE A 319 -6.42 -19.73 -5.06
C PHE A 319 -7.30 -20.58 -5.97
N GLY A 320 -6.75 -21.56 -6.71
CA GLY A 320 -7.52 -22.39 -7.63
C GLY A 320 -8.17 -21.62 -8.80
N LEU A 321 -7.76 -20.38 -9.03
CA LEU A 321 -8.28 -19.53 -10.09
C LEU A 321 -7.58 -19.83 -11.42
N GLU A 322 -8.31 -19.76 -12.51
CA GLU A 322 -7.76 -19.93 -13.86
C GLU A 322 -7.02 -18.68 -14.32
N LYS A 323 -6.02 -18.89 -15.18
CA LYS A 323 -5.32 -17.77 -15.84
C LYS A 323 -6.27 -17.08 -16.80
N HIS A 324 -6.21 -15.75 -16.85
CA HIS A 324 -6.93 -15.00 -17.86
C HIS A 324 -6.49 -15.38 -19.27
N VAL A 325 -7.45 -15.48 -20.17
CA VAL A 325 -7.26 -15.70 -21.60
C VAL A 325 -7.68 -14.41 -22.31
N LEU A 326 -6.80 -13.87 -23.14
CA LEU A 326 -7.14 -12.69 -23.95
C LEU A 326 -8.00 -13.09 -25.15
N PRO A 327 -8.83 -12.18 -25.68
CA PRO A 327 -9.62 -12.45 -26.89
C PRO A 327 -8.74 -12.96 -28.04
N GLN A 328 -9.27 -13.89 -28.83
CA GLN A 328 -8.54 -14.44 -29.98
C GLN A 328 -8.13 -13.33 -30.95
N GLY A 329 -6.88 -13.35 -31.39
CA GLY A 329 -6.33 -12.34 -32.31
C GLY A 329 -5.93 -11.02 -31.65
N PHE A 330 -6.17 -10.83 -30.33
CA PHE A 330 -5.91 -9.57 -29.65
C PHE A 330 -4.46 -9.09 -29.79
N LEU A 331 -3.50 -9.98 -29.58
CA LEU A 331 -2.07 -9.62 -29.64
C LEU A 331 -1.61 -9.26 -31.05
N GLU A 332 -2.13 -9.96 -32.07
CA GLU A 332 -1.86 -9.69 -33.49
C GLU A 332 -2.42 -8.31 -33.89
N GLU A 333 -3.63 -7.98 -33.43
CA GLU A 333 -4.30 -6.73 -33.77
C GLU A 333 -3.66 -5.53 -33.08
N VAL A 334 -3.25 -5.70 -31.82
CA VAL A 334 -2.54 -4.67 -31.04
C VAL A 334 -1.15 -4.38 -31.63
N GLY A 335 -0.44 -5.42 -32.08
CA GLY A 335 0.92 -5.31 -32.59
C GLY A 335 1.89 -4.70 -31.57
N ASP A 336 2.67 -3.71 -31.99
CA ASP A 336 3.70 -3.05 -31.15
C ASP A 336 3.14 -1.99 -30.18
N LYS A 337 1.86 -1.63 -30.31
CA LYS A 337 1.20 -0.66 -29.42
C LYS A 337 0.97 -1.18 -28.01
N GLY A 338 0.91 -2.50 -27.81
CA GLY A 338 0.66 -3.13 -26.52
C GLY A 338 1.82 -3.96 -26.00
N LYS A 339 2.09 -3.84 -24.71
CA LYS A 339 3.02 -4.70 -24.00
C LYS A 339 2.29 -5.36 -22.82
N LEU A 340 2.36 -6.70 -22.76
CA LEU A 340 1.86 -7.48 -21.64
C LEU A 340 3.04 -7.98 -20.82
N VAL A 341 2.91 -7.88 -19.50
CA VAL A 341 3.91 -8.34 -18.54
C VAL A 341 3.21 -9.03 -17.37
N GLN A 342 3.90 -9.94 -16.68
CA GLN A 342 3.35 -10.56 -15.46
C GLN A 342 3.61 -9.70 -14.22
N TRP A 343 4.72 -8.96 -14.20
CA TRP A 343 5.10 -8.06 -13.13
C TRP A 343 5.93 -6.90 -13.68
N SER A 344 5.73 -5.70 -13.15
CA SER A 344 6.47 -4.51 -13.59
C SER A 344 7.10 -3.78 -12.40
N PRO A 345 8.19 -3.03 -12.60
CA PRO A 345 8.73 -2.14 -11.59
C PRO A 345 7.87 -0.86 -11.53
N GLN A 346 6.69 -0.93 -10.89
CA GLN A 346 5.61 0.08 -10.95
C GLN A 346 6.10 1.50 -10.68
N GLU A 347 7.00 1.70 -9.71
CA GLU A 347 7.56 3.03 -9.42
C GLU A 347 8.32 3.62 -10.61
N GLN A 348 9.10 2.78 -11.32
CA GLN A 348 9.87 3.21 -12.49
C GLN A 348 8.94 3.45 -13.68
N VAL A 349 7.94 2.59 -13.86
CA VAL A 349 6.92 2.75 -14.90
C VAL A 349 6.13 4.04 -14.69
N LEU A 350 5.61 4.30 -13.50
CA LEU A 350 4.87 5.54 -13.21
C LEU A 350 5.76 6.80 -13.30
N GLY A 351 7.05 6.67 -13.04
CA GLY A 351 8.02 7.74 -13.23
C GLY A 351 8.42 7.99 -14.69
N HIS A 352 8.02 7.11 -15.60
CA HIS A 352 8.45 7.18 -17.01
C HIS A 352 7.68 8.25 -17.79
N THR A 353 8.39 9.00 -18.64
CA THR A 353 7.82 10.13 -19.39
C THR A 353 6.75 9.73 -20.39
N SER A 354 6.79 8.50 -20.93
CA SER A 354 5.80 8.00 -21.87
C SER A 354 4.44 7.65 -21.24
N VAL A 355 4.35 7.53 -19.89
CA VAL A 355 3.09 7.19 -19.25
C VAL A 355 2.14 8.38 -19.22
N ALA A 356 0.99 8.23 -19.86
CA ALA A 356 -0.09 9.22 -19.94
C ALA A 356 -1.01 9.15 -18.72
N CYS A 357 -1.51 7.95 -18.41
CA CYS A 357 -2.39 7.70 -17.27
C CYS A 357 -2.24 6.26 -16.76
N PHE A 358 -2.85 5.99 -15.60
CA PHE A 358 -2.81 4.70 -14.92
C PHE A 358 -4.24 4.18 -14.67
N LEU A 359 -4.64 3.10 -15.34
CA LEU A 359 -5.85 2.36 -15.00
C LEU A 359 -5.56 1.47 -13.79
N THR A 360 -6.14 1.80 -12.66
CA THR A 360 -5.76 1.26 -11.35
C THR A 360 -6.96 0.79 -10.52
N HIS A 361 -6.73 -0.24 -9.68
CA HIS A 361 -7.69 -0.68 -8.64
C HIS A 361 -7.80 0.30 -7.46
N CYS A 362 -7.04 1.40 -7.43
CA CYS A 362 -7.05 2.41 -6.37
C CYS A 362 -6.61 1.95 -4.97
N GLY A 363 -5.85 0.84 -4.86
CA GLY A 363 -5.15 0.51 -3.62
C GLY A 363 -4.19 1.64 -3.23
N TRP A 364 -4.08 1.96 -1.93
CA TRP A 364 -3.41 3.18 -1.48
C TRP A 364 -1.97 3.32 -1.97
N ASN A 365 -1.17 2.24 -1.93
CA ASN A 365 0.20 2.29 -2.44
C ASN A 365 0.25 2.77 -3.90
N SER A 366 -0.56 2.16 -4.76
CA SER A 366 -0.65 2.53 -6.18
C SER A 366 -1.18 3.96 -6.38
N SER A 367 -2.12 4.39 -5.54
CA SER A 367 -2.68 5.73 -5.56
C SER A 367 -1.63 6.80 -5.20
N VAL A 368 -0.87 6.58 -4.13
CA VAL A 368 0.22 7.47 -3.71
C VAL A 368 1.35 7.46 -4.75
N GLU A 369 1.71 6.31 -5.30
CA GLU A 369 2.72 6.21 -6.36
C GLU A 369 2.31 7.01 -7.62
N ALA A 370 1.05 6.93 -8.05
CA ALA A 370 0.54 7.70 -9.17
C ALA A 370 0.51 9.22 -8.89
N LEU A 371 -0.08 9.64 -7.76
CA LEU A 371 -0.14 11.03 -7.33
C LEU A 371 1.25 11.68 -7.32
N THR A 372 2.20 11.01 -6.68
CA THR A 372 3.54 11.54 -6.46
C THR A 372 4.48 11.37 -7.66
N SER A 373 4.08 10.59 -8.66
CA SER A 373 4.73 10.55 -9.97
C SER A 373 4.13 11.57 -10.96
N GLY A 374 3.00 12.21 -10.60
CA GLY A 374 2.31 13.17 -11.45
C GLY A 374 1.54 12.50 -12.57
N VAL A 375 1.02 11.29 -12.35
CA VAL A 375 0.29 10.49 -13.33
C VAL A 375 -1.20 10.52 -13.01
N PRO A 376 -2.05 10.99 -13.93
CA PRO A 376 -3.51 10.88 -13.82
C PRO A 376 -3.95 9.42 -13.74
N VAL A 377 -5.10 9.17 -13.10
CA VAL A 377 -5.62 7.82 -12.92
C VAL A 377 -7.00 7.62 -13.54
N VAL A 378 -7.25 6.39 -13.99
CA VAL A 378 -8.60 5.89 -14.31
C VAL A 378 -8.95 4.90 -13.20
N THR A 379 -9.99 5.22 -12.42
CA THR A 379 -10.31 4.48 -11.19
C THR A 379 -11.21 3.29 -11.46
N PHE A 380 -10.78 2.12 -11.01
CA PHE A 380 -11.49 0.85 -11.13
C PHE A 380 -11.40 0.05 -9.83
N PRO A 381 -11.96 0.56 -8.70
CA PRO A 381 -11.83 -0.06 -7.38
C PRO A 381 -12.51 -1.43 -7.32
N GLN A 382 -11.92 -2.36 -6.56
CA GLN A 382 -12.40 -3.73 -6.44
C GLN A 382 -13.04 -3.98 -5.07
N TRP A 383 -12.36 -3.63 -3.97
CA TRP A 383 -12.82 -3.89 -2.60
C TRP A 383 -12.00 -3.08 -1.57
N GLY A 384 -12.35 -3.19 -0.28
CA GLY A 384 -11.62 -2.58 0.82
C GLY A 384 -11.63 -1.05 0.79
N ASP A 385 -10.48 -0.46 1.05
CA ASP A 385 -10.24 0.99 1.03
C ASP A 385 -10.27 1.60 -0.38
N GLN A 386 -10.19 0.76 -1.41
CA GLN A 386 -10.05 1.20 -2.80
C GLN A 386 -11.22 2.06 -3.27
N VAL A 387 -12.43 1.78 -2.80
CA VAL A 387 -13.64 2.55 -3.16
C VAL A 387 -13.60 3.98 -2.59
N THR A 388 -13.10 4.14 -1.36
CA THR A 388 -12.90 5.45 -0.74
C THR A 388 -11.74 6.20 -1.40
N ASN A 389 -10.63 5.51 -1.66
CA ASN A 389 -9.49 6.10 -2.36
C ASN A 389 -9.89 6.58 -3.76
N ALA A 390 -10.71 5.81 -4.50
CA ALA A 390 -11.23 6.22 -5.81
C ALA A 390 -12.06 7.51 -5.72
N LYS A 391 -12.91 7.65 -4.68
CA LYS A 391 -13.65 8.89 -4.42
C LYS A 391 -12.71 10.08 -4.25
N PHE A 392 -11.66 9.92 -3.44
CA PHE A 392 -10.70 11.00 -3.18
C PHE A 392 -9.88 11.37 -4.42
N LEU A 393 -9.40 10.36 -5.18
CA LEU A 393 -8.64 10.58 -6.42
C LEU A 393 -9.42 11.40 -7.45
N VAL A 394 -10.74 11.16 -7.56
CA VAL A 394 -11.59 11.85 -8.54
C VAL A 394 -12.08 13.18 -8.01
N ASP A 395 -12.74 13.20 -6.84
CA ASP A 395 -13.54 14.33 -6.39
C ASP A 395 -12.76 15.30 -5.49
N VAL A 396 -11.72 14.84 -4.79
CA VAL A 396 -10.93 15.67 -3.85
C VAL A 396 -9.59 16.07 -4.46
N PHE A 397 -8.82 15.11 -4.92
CA PHE A 397 -7.50 15.38 -5.49
C PHE A 397 -7.56 15.84 -6.95
N GLY A 398 -8.66 15.57 -7.64
CA GLY A 398 -8.93 16.03 -9.00
C GLY A 398 -7.98 15.45 -10.06
N VAL A 399 -7.45 14.24 -9.83
CA VAL A 399 -6.48 13.59 -10.70
C VAL A 399 -7.04 12.37 -11.42
N GLY A 400 -8.31 12.03 -11.18
CA GLY A 400 -8.90 10.78 -11.66
C GLY A 400 -10.12 10.95 -12.54
N LEU A 401 -10.35 9.97 -13.40
CA LEU A 401 -11.60 9.69 -14.08
C LEU A 401 -12.21 8.42 -13.53
N ARG A 402 -13.53 8.43 -13.38
CA ARG A 402 -14.28 7.30 -12.80
C ARG A 402 -14.71 6.32 -13.88
N LEU A 403 -14.08 5.16 -13.95
CA LEU A 403 -14.53 4.05 -14.81
C LEU A 403 -15.66 3.27 -14.15
N SER A 404 -15.57 3.04 -12.83
CA SER A 404 -16.65 2.47 -12.03
C SER A 404 -16.77 3.17 -10.68
N ARG A 405 -17.96 3.09 -10.05
CA ARG A 405 -18.21 3.51 -8.66
C ARG A 405 -18.55 2.28 -7.82
N GLY A 406 -18.15 2.31 -6.54
CA GLY A 406 -18.27 1.15 -5.68
C GLY A 406 -17.36 0.01 -6.12
N MET A 407 -17.63 -1.18 -5.66
CA MET A 407 -16.87 -2.37 -6.08
C MET A 407 -17.15 -2.70 -7.56
N ALA A 408 -16.09 -2.81 -8.36
CA ALA A 408 -16.21 -3.04 -9.80
C ALA A 408 -16.91 -4.37 -10.15
N GLU A 409 -16.83 -5.37 -9.29
CA GLU A 409 -17.52 -6.66 -9.50
C GLU A 409 -19.05 -6.58 -9.48
N ASN A 410 -19.62 -5.47 -8.97
CA ASN A 410 -21.07 -5.28 -8.90
C ASN A 410 -21.71 -4.99 -10.26
N ARG A 411 -20.91 -4.58 -11.27
CA ARG A 411 -21.37 -4.44 -12.64
C ARG A 411 -20.25 -4.63 -13.64
N LEU A 412 -20.59 -5.16 -14.81
CA LEU A 412 -19.66 -5.22 -15.94
C LEU A 412 -19.51 -3.82 -16.55
N VAL A 413 -18.27 -3.32 -16.61
CA VAL A 413 -17.91 -2.11 -17.34
C VAL A 413 -17.70 -2.49 -18.80
N THR A 414 -18.44 -1.87 -19.69
CA THR A 414 -18.44 -2.21 -21.12
C THR A 414 -17.20 -1.65 -21.82
N ARG A 415 -16.83 -2.28 -22.95
CA ARG A 415 -15.72 -1.81 -23.81
C ARG A 415 -15.86 -0.36 -24.25
N ALA A 416 -17.09 0.09 -24.51
CA ALA A 416 -17.36 1.49 -24.88
C ALA A 416 -17.08 2.47 -23.73
N GLU A 417 -17.39 2.08 -22.48
CA GLU A 417 -17.05 2.88 -21.30
C GLU A 417 -15.54 2.92 -21.08
N VAL A 418 -14.85 1.79 -21.26
CA VAL A 418 -13.38 1.70 -21.19
C VAL A 418 -12.76 2.61 -22.25
N GLU A 419 -13.12 2.46 -23.52
CA GLU A 419 -12.65 3.29 -24.63
C GLU A 419 -12.82 4.78 -24.34
N LYS A 420 -14.05 5.18 -24.00
CA LYS A 420 -14.36 6.57 -23.68
C LYS A 420 -13.48 7.13 -22.57
N CYS A 421 -13.36 6.40 -21.48
CA CYS A 421 -12.60 6.83 -20.30
C CYS A 421 -11.09 6.92 -20.60
N LEU A 422 -10.54 5.99 -21.37
CA LEU A 422 -9.14 6.01 -21.79
C LEU A 422 -8.84 7.18 -22.73
N LEU A 423 -9.70 7.44 -23.70
CA LEU A 423 -9.55 8.60 -24.60
C LEU A 423 -9.65 9.92 -23.81
N GLU A 424 -10.60 10.05 -22.89
CA GLU A 424 -10.75 11.23 -22.05
C GLU A 424 -9.53 11.44 -21.12
N ALA A 425 -8.89 10.37 -20.65
CA ALA A 425 -7.70 10.43 -19.80
C ALA A 425 -6.41 10.75 -20.57
N THR A 426 -6.37 10.53 -21.89
CA THR A 426 -5.15 10.63 -22.71
C THR A 426 -5.16 11.79 -23.71
N VAL A 427 -6.33 12.27 -24.11
CA VAL A 427 -6.49 13.27 -25.16
C VAL A 427 -7.42 14.40 -24.72
N GLY A 428 -7.14 15.61 -25.18
CA GLY A 428 -8.01 16.78 -25.00
C GLY A 428 -7.86 17.52 -23.67
N ASP A 429 -8.77 18.47 -23.42
CA ASP A 429 -8.66 19.42 -22.30
C ASP A 429 -8.71 18.74 -20.94
N LYS A 430 -9.50 17.67 -20.80
CA LYS A 430 -9.59 16.94 -19.54
C LYS A 430 -8.29 16.24 -19.18
N ALA A 431 -7.62 15.61 -20.14
CA ALA A 431 -6.30 15.01 -19.92
C ALA A 431 -5.27 16.07 -19.47
N VAL A 432 -5.29 17.26 -20.06
CA VAL A 432 -4.42 18.39 -19.67
C VAL A 432 -4.73 18.85 -18.24
N GLU A 433 -6.00 18.97 -17.86
CA GLU A 433 -6.43 19.33 -16.51
C GLU A 433 -5.95 18.32 -15.48
N LEU A 434 -6.21 17.04 -15.71
CA LEU A 434 -5.80 15.95 -14.82
C LEU A 434 -4.28 15.89 -14.63
N ARG A 435 -3.53 16.03 -15.71
CA ARG A 435 -2.06 16.07 -15.68
C ARG A 435 -1.55 17.27 -14.87
N ARG A 436 -2.12 18.45 -15.05
CA ARG A 436 -1.77 19.63 -14.26
C ARG A 436 -1.99 19.41 -12.76
N ASN A 437 -3.14 18.83 -12.39
CA ASN A 437 -3.46 18.53 -10.99
C ASN A 437 -2.51 17.47 -10.43
N ALA A 438 -2.21 16.40 -11.18
CA ALA A 438 -1.27 15.36 -10.78
C ALA A 438 0.16 15.93 -10.57
N LEU A 439 0.61 16.83 -11.43
CA LEU A 439 1.91 17.50 -11.27
C LEU A 439 1.97 18.42 -10.04
N LYS A 440 0.85 19.02 -9.64
CA LYS A 440 0.76 19.77 -8.38
C LYS A 440 1.02 18.87 -7.18
N TRP A 441 0.39 17.69 -7.14
CA TRP A 441 0.59 16.72 -6.05
C TRP A 441 1.98 16.11 -6.04
N LYS A 442 2.56 15.84 -7.22
CA LYS A 442 3.96 15.43 -7.34
C LYS A 442 4.90 16.44 -6.65
N LYS A 443 4.73 17.74 -6.96
CA LYS A 443 5.55 18.79 -6.37
C LYS A 443 5.37 18.86 -4.85
N ALA A 444 4.13 18.85 -4.35
CA ALA A 444 3.85 18.87 -2.92
C ALA A 444 4.48 17.67 -2.18
N ALA A 445 4.41 16.47 -2.78
CA ALA A 445 5.03 15.27 -2.23
C ALA A 445 6.57 15.35 -2.20
N GLU A 446 7.19 15.91 -3.23
CA GLU A 446 8.65 16.13 -3.29
C GLU A 446 9.08 17.13 -2.21
N GLU A 447 8.33 18.20 -1.99
CA GLU A 447 8.56 19.18 -0.91
C GLU A 447 8.37 18.56 0.48
N ALA A 448 7.34 17.72 0.67
CA ALA A 448 7.07 17.07 1.96
C ALA A 448 8.20 16.16 2.43
N VAL A 449 8.84 15.41 1.51
CA VAL A 449 9.93 14.47 1.85
C VAL A 449 11.33 15.08 1.77
N ALA A 450 11.43 16.33 1.30
CA ALA A 450 12.71 17.05 1.29
C ALA A 450 13.19 17.30 2.72
N GLU A 451 14.48 17.61 2.89
CA GLU A 451 15.04 17.96 4.19
C GLU A 451 14.30 19.16 4.81
N GLY A 452 13.79 18.98 6.02
CA GLY A 452 12.95 19.95 6.72
C GLY A 452 11.51 20.05 6.18
N GLY A 453 11.09 19.19 5.24
CA GLY A 453 9.70 19.05 4.79
C GLY A 453 8.78 18.47 5.87
N SER A 454 7.49 18.49 5.65
CA SER A 454 6.49 18.03 6.64
C SER A 454 6.70 16.58 7.06
N SER A 455 6.92 15.68 6.10
CA SER A 455 7.13 14.25 6.34
C SER A 455 8.52 13.93 6.91
N ASP A 456 9.54 14.70 6.56
CA ASP A 456 10.88 14.56 7.13
C ASP A 456 10.86 14.96 8.61
N ARG A 457 10.26 16.12 8.97
CA ARG A 457 10.09 16.52 10.38
C ARG A 457 9.26 15.50 11.18
N SER A 458 8.18 14.97 10.63
CA SER A 458 7.37 13.94 11.30
C SER A 458 8.19 12.69 11.63
N LEU A 459 9.11 12.30 10.75
CA LEU A 459 9.99 11.16 10.98
C LEU A 459 11.08 11.48 12.02
N GLU A 460 11.65 12.69 12.00
CA GLU A 460 12.60 13.14 13.03
C GLU A 460 11.94 13.19 14.42
N ASP A 461 10.76 13.78 14.55
CA ASP A 461 10.01 13.79 15.81
C ASP A 461 9.81 12.37 16.39
N PHE A 462 9.51 11.39 15.51
CA PHE A 462 9.35 9.99 15.90
C PHE A 462 10.67 9.41 16.44
N LEU A 463 11.80 9.69 15.77
CA LEU A 463 13.12 9.22 16.17
C LEU A 463 13.60 9.86 17.47
N ASP A 464 13.36 11.15 17.65
CA ASP A 464 13.70 11.88 18.86
C ASP A 464 12.97 11.31 20.09
N GLU A 465 11.67 10.97 19.93
CA GLU A 465 10.92 10.33 21.01
C GLU A 465 11.47 8.94 21.37
N ILE A 466 11.79 8.12 20.37
CA ILE A 466 12.41 6.80 20.64
C ILE A 466 13.74 6.99 21.38
N SER A 467 14.56 7.94 20.97
CA SER A 467 15.86 8.22 21.59
C SER A 467 15.73 8.68 23.04
N LYS A 468 14.73 9.51 23.37
CA LYS A 468 14.41 9.91 24.76
C LYS A 468 14.02 8.71 25.62
N ILE A 469 13.15 7.84 25.12
CA ILE A 469 12.70 6.64 25.84
C ILE A 469 13.87 5.71 26.15
N THR A 470 14.76 5.49 25.15
CA THR A 470 15.93 4.61 25.33
C THR A 470 17.01 5.18 26.21
N SER A 471 17.12 6.51 26.36
CA SER A 471 18.10 7.15 27.24
C SER A 471 17.68 7.15 28.72
N VAL A 472 16.43 6.85 29.03
CA VAL A 472 15.87 6.82 30.39
C VAL A 472 15.76 5.38 30.93
N ALA A 473 15.81 4.37 30.08
CA ALA A 473 15.77 2.94 30.43
C ALA A 473 17.19 2.38 30.66
#